data_db005de38e2d034760655b2d2e491cd3
#
_entry.id   db005de38e2d034760655b2d2e491cd3
#
_cell.length_a   1.000
_cell.length_b   1.000
_cell.length_c   1.000
_cell.angle_alpha   90.00
_cell.angle_beta   90.00
_cell.angle_gamma   90.00
#
_symmetry.space_group_name_H-M   'P 1'
#
loop_
_entity.id
_entity.type
_entity.pdbx_description
1 polymer ?
#
loop_
_entity_poly.entity_id
_entity_poly.type
_entity_poly.pdbx_seq_one_letter_code
_entity_poly.pdbx_strand_id
1 'polypeptide(L)'
;MKIEQIYTGCLAQGAYYIESNGEVAIIDPLREVGPYIEKAKANNAKIKYIFETHFHADFVSGHVTLAKETGATIVYGPLANPTFEALIAKDGQEFKLGDLTFVTLHTPGHTMESTTFLLRDAQGKDHAIFSGDTLFLGDVGRPDLAQKAAHMTQEDLAGTLFDSLRTKIMPLADSITVYPAHGAGSACGKNMMKETVDSLGNQKKMNYALRADMTKEEFIKEVTDGLMPPPKYFPLNVKMNKEGYEDFDKVLERGIKPLSPE
;
A
#
# COMPACT_ATOMS: atom_id res chain seq x y z
N MET A 1 -17.12 -12.55 4.99
CA MET A 1 -16.06 -11.68 4.47
C MET A 1 -16.66 -10.32 4.16
N LYS A 2 -16.06 -9.25 4.70
CA LYS A 2 -16.40 -7.87 4.38
C LYS A 2 -15.11 -7.17 3.95
N ILE A 3 -15.14 -6.49 2.81
CA ILE A 3 -14.05 -5.64 2.32
C ILE A 3 -14.64 -4.27 2.11
N GLU A 4 -14.03 -3.24 2.69
CA GLU A 4 -14.46 -1.87 2.55
C GLU A 4 -13.25 -0.99 2.22
N GLN A 5 -13.34 -0.27 1.11
CA GLN A 5 -12.38 0.76 0.76
C GLN A 5 -12.76 2.05 1.49
N ILE A 6 -11.81 2.61 2.22
CA ILE A 6 -11.91 3.93 2.86
C ILE A 6 -11.07 4.88 2.03
N TYR A 7 -11.72 5.58 1.09
CA TYR A 7 -11.05 6.41 0.11
C TYR A 7 -11.00 7.86 0.53
N THR A 8 -9.80 8.46 0.53
CA THR A 8 -9.55 9.86 0.89
C THR A 8 -9.26 10.68 -0.37
N GLY A 9 -10.26 11.40 -0.85
CA GLY A 9 -10.21 12.09 -2.13
C GLY A 9 -9.11 13.15 -2.27
N CYS A 10 -8.77 13.89 -1.21
CA CYS A 10 -7.72 14.92 -1.26
C CYS A 10 -6.30 14.34 -1.38
N LEU A 11 -6.09 13.09 -1.00
CA LEU A 11 -4.84 12.36 -1.16
C LEU A 11 -4.91 11.36 -2.32
N ALA A 12 -6.11 11.14 -2.88
CA ALA A 12 -6.41 10.06 -3.81
C ALA A 12 -5.93 8.69 -3.27
N GLN A 13 -6.06 8.46 -1.94
CA GLN A 13 -5.52 7.31 -1.23
C GLN A 13 -6.65 6.38 -0.78
N GLY A 14 -6.46 5.07 -0.97
CA GLY A 14 -7.33 4.00 -0.50
C GLY A 14 -6.71 3.23 0.65
N ALA A 15 -7.30 3.36 1.87
CA ALA A 15 -7.09 2.42 2.96
C ALA A 15 -8.17 1.34 2.91
N TYR A 16 -7.91 0.18 3.52
CA TYR A 16 -8.84 -0.94 3.44
C TYR A 16 -9.11 -1.53 4.81
N TYR A 17 -10.40 -1.79 5.08
CA TYR A 17 -10.91 -2.51 6.24
C TYR A 17 -11.42 -3.87 5.79
N ILE A 18 -10.80 -4.95 6.26
CA ILE A 18 -11.17 -6.33 5.92
C ILE A 18 -11.57 -7.06 7.19
N GLU A 19 -12.76 -7.68 7.18
CA GLU A 19 -13.32 -8.35 8.35
C GLU A 19 -13.80 -9.76 8.02
N SER A 20 -13.47 -10.70 8.91
CA SER A 20 -13.94 -12.08 8.90
C SER A 20 -13.99 -12.64 10.31
N ASN A 21 -15.15 -13.21 10.71
CA ASN A 21 -15.34 -13.88 12.01
C ASN A 21 -14.85 -13.08 13.22
N GLY A 22 -15.16 -11.79 13.28
CA GLY A 22 -14.78 -10.92 14.39
C GLY A 22 -13.29 -10.53 14.42
N GLU A 23 -12.51 -10.87 13.41
CA GLU A 23 -11.14 -10.42 13.23
C GLU A 23 -11.07 -9.41 12.10
N VAL A 24 -10.24 -8.36 12.24
CA VAL A 24 -10.07 -7.27 11.29
C VAL A 24 -8.61 -7.12 10.90
N ALA A 25 -8.37 -6.88 9.61
CA ALA A 25 -7.13 -6.33 9.10
C ALA A 25 -7.37 -4.94 8.53
N ILE A 26 -6.44 -4.03 8.77
CA ILE A 26 -6.40 -2.71 8.13
C ILE A 26 -5.19 -2.68 7.21
N ILE A 27 -5.35 -2.16 6.01
CA ILE A 27 -4.25 -1.98 5.05
C ILE A 27 -4.07 -0.50 4.78
N ASP A 28 -2.82 -0.03 4.89
CA ASP A 28 -2.38 1.35 4.64
C ASP A 28 -3.25 2.41 5.34
N PRO A 29 -3.42 2.33 6.69
CA PRO A 29 -4.31 3.23 7.42
C PRO A 29 -3.82 4.68 7.38
N LEU A 30 -4.76 5.61 7.29
CA LEU A 30 -4.46 7.03 7.51
C LEU A 30 -4.02 7.31 8.95
N ARG A 31 -3.40 8.48 9.13
CA ARG A 31 -2.87 8.95 10.42
C ARG A 31 -3.92 9.00 11.52
N GLU A 32 -5.14 9.39 11.22
CA GLU A 32 -6.26 9.40 12.13
C GLU A 32 -6.85 8.00 12.27
N VAL A 33 -6.60 7.33 13.40
CA VAL A 33 -6.92 5.92 13.59
C VAL A 33 -8.28 5.66 14.24
N GLY A 34 -8.88 6.68 14.87
CA GLY A 34 -10.17 6.59 15.55
C GLY A 34 -11.26 5.91 14.72
N PRO A 35 -11.50 6.30 13.47
CA PRO A 35 -12.53 5.70 12.63
C PRO A 35 -12.40 4.19 12.43
N TYR A 36 -11.18 3.66 12.33
CA TYR A 36 -10.95 2.20 12.21
C TYR A 36 -11.30 1.47 13.51
N ILE A 37 -10.91 2.05 14.65
CA ILE A 37 -11.15 1.49 15.99
C ILE A 37 -12.65 1.49 16.31
N GLU A 38 -13.33 2.61 16.07
CA GLU A 38 -14.77 2.75 16.30
C GLU A 38 -15.55 1.77 15.43
N LYS A 39 -15.16 1.61 14.16
CA LYS A 39 -15.78 0.66 13.25
C LYS A 39 -15.61 -0.78 13.72
N ALA A 40 -14.43 -1.18 14.12
CA ALA A 40 -14.19 -2.52 14.65
C ALA A 40 -15.01 -2.77 15.92
N LYS A 41 -15.08 -1.79 16.84
CA LYS A 41 -15.92 -1.88 18.07
C LYS A 41 -17.41 -2.01 17.73
N ALA A 42 -17.91 -1.21 16.78
CA ALA A 42 -19.31 -1.27 16.36
C ALA A 42 -19.70 -2.64 15.76
N ASN A 43 -18.74 -3.33 15.14
CA ASN A 43 -18.93 -4.66 14.57
C ASN A 43 -18.60 -5.79 15.59
N ASN A 44 -18.28 -5.49 16.84
CA ASN A 44 -17.77 -6.46 17.83
C ASN A 44 -16.57 -7.26 17.31
N ALA A 45 -15.68 -6.62 16.57
CA ALA A 45 -14.52 -7.22 15.95
C ALA A 45 -13.21 -6.65 16.54
N LYS A 46 -12.13 -7.43 16.47
CA LYS A 46 -10.80 -7.06 16.94
C LYS A 46 -9.86 -6.82 15.77
N ILE A 47 -9.18 -5.67 15.75
CA ILE A 47 -8.10 -5.42 14.79
C ILE A 47 -6.92 -6.31 15.17
N LYS A 48 -6.56 -7.22 14.27
CA LYS A 48 -5.52 -8.23 14.46
C LYS A 48 -4.24 -7.88 13.74
N TYR A 49 -4.36 -7.38 12.50
CA TYR A 49 -3.24 -7.01 11.66
C TYR A 49 -3.39 -5.61 11.10
N ILE A 50 -2.25 -4.95 10.93
CA ILE A 50 -2.09 -3.71 10.18
C ILE A 50 -1.06 -4.01 9.11
N PHE A 51 -1.49 -4.15 7.87
CA PHE A 51 -0.62 -4.39 6.73
C PHE A 51 -0.21 -3.06 6.11
N GLU A 52 1.08 -2.87 5.90
CA GLU A 52 1.63 -1.75 5.15
C GLU A 52 2.23 -2.28 3.85
N THR A 53 1.77 -1.75 2.71
CA THR A 53 2.25 -2.19 1.40
C THR A 53 3.67 -1.72 1.13
N HIS A 54 4.05 -0.54 1.65
CA HIS A 54 5.37 0.07 1.56
C HIS A 54 5.51 1.24 2.53
N PHE A 55 6.66 1.89 2.62
CA PHE A 55 6.80 3.16 3.33
C PHE A 55 6.29 4.31 2.46
N HIS A 56 5.04 4.73 2.70
CA HIS A 56 4.38 5.79 1.95
C HIS A 56 5.15 7.11 2.00
N ALA A 57 5.21 7.81 0.86
CA ALA A 57 5.90 9.09 0.74
C ALA A 57 4.93 10.28 0.80
N ASP A 58 3.71 10.11 0.38
CA ASP A 58 2.70 11.16 0.23
C ASP A 58 1.92 11.46 1.50
N PHE A 59 1.82 10.50 2.43
CA PHE A 59 1.20 10.68 3.75
C PHE A 59 1.95 9.91 4.85
N VAL A 60 1.66 10.25 6.10
CA VAL A 60 2.12 9.49 7.26
C VAL A 60 1.03 8.52 7.66
N SER A 61 1.32 7.22 7.57
CA SER A 61 0.38 6.15 7.94
C SER A 61 0.13 6.10 9.45
N GLY A 62 -1.04 5.63 9.86
CA GLY A 62 -1.47 5.49 11.25
C GLY A 62 -0.99 4.22 11.96
N HIS A 63 -0.17 3.39 11.31
CA HIS A 63 0.18 2.04 11.76
C HIS A 63 0.72 1.96 13.19
N VAL A 64 1.64 2.85 13.58
CA VAL A 64 2.23 2.85 14.93
C VAL A 64 1.19 3.20 16.00
N THR A 65 0.39 4.24 15.76
CA THR A 65 -0.67 4.63 16.70
C THR A 65 -1.75 3.55 16.79
N LEU A 66 -2.19 3.01 15.66
CA LEU A 66 -3.21 1.97 15.60
C LEU A 66 -2.75 0.69 16.32
N ALA A 67 -1.50 0.27 16.12
CA ALA A 67 -0.93 -0.88 16.82
C ALA A 67 -0.86 -0.66 18.33
N LYS A 68 -0.43 0.51 18.76
CA LYS A 68 -0.35 0.88 20.18
C LYS A 68 -1.72 0.85 20.87
N GLU A 69 -2.78 1.32 20.20
CA GLU A 69 -4.12 1.42 20.78
C GLU A 69 -4.89 0.10 20.74
N THR A 70 -4.59 -0.78 19.78
CA THR A 70 -5.36 -2.02 19.57
C THR A 70 -4.62 -3.30 19.94
N GLY A 71 -3.29 -3.23 20.06
CA GLY A 71 -2.44 -4.42 20.20
C GLY A 71 -2.31 -5.22 18.90
N ALA A 72 -2.70 -4.64 17.77
CA ALA A 72 -2.58 -5.28 16.46
C ALA A 72 -1.11 -5.39 16.01
N THR A 73 -0.79 -6.45 15.27
CA THR A 73 0.53 -6.66 14.71
C THR A 73 0.70 -5.85 13.43
N ILE A 74 1.71 -4.99 13.37
CA ILE A 74 2.12 -4.34 12.12
C ILE A 74 2.87 -5.37 11.27
N VAL A 75 2.51 -5.47 9.99
CA VAL A 75 3.13 -6.40 9.04
C VAL A 75 3.60 -5.62 7.83
N TYR A 76 4.88 -5.72 7.54
CA TYR A 76 5.51 -5.27 6.30
C TYR A 76 5.97 -6.46 5.46
N GLY A 77 6.20 -6.25 4.18
CA GLY A 77 6.80 -7.24 3.31
C GLY A 77 8.31 -7.37 3.46
N PRO A 78 8.94 -8.22 2.63
CA PRO A 78 10.38 -8.43 2.65
C PRO A 78 11.16 -7.12 2.41
N LEU A 79 12.38 -7.05 2.95
CA LEU A 79 13.29 -5.91 2.86
C LEU A 79 12.86 -4.64 3.60
N ALA A 80 11.67 -4.59 4.18
CA ALA A 80 11.32 -3.51 5.08
C ALA A 80 12.20 -3.56 6.34
N ASN A 81 12.64 -2.40 6.79
CA ASN A 81 13.50 -2.27 7.97
C ASN A 81 13.07 -1.09 8.85
N PRO A 82 11.85 -1.13 9.42
CA PRO A 82 11.37 -0.11 10.35
C PRO A 82 12.22 -0.11 11.63
N THR A 83 12.23 1.02 12.36
CA THR A 83 12.93 1.11 13.65
C THR A 83 12.03 0.80 14.85
N PHE A 84 10.77 0.51 14.62
CA PHE A 84 9.77 0.06 15.60
C PHE A 84 9.46 -1.42 15.41
N GLU A 85 8.75 -2.00 16.39
CA GLU A 85 8.36 -3.41 16.33
C GLU A 85 7.35 -3.66 15.21
N ALA A 86 7.73 -4.51 14.26
CA ALA A 86 6.88 -4.98 13.17
C ALA A 86 7.29 -6.39 12.75
N LEU A 87 6.35 -7.14 12.23
CA LEU A 87 6.62 -8.43 11.62
C LEU A 87 7.02 -8.20 10.16
N ILE A 88 8.22 -8.62 9.81
CA ILE A 88 8.70 -8.58 8.41
C ILE A 88 8.39 -9.92 7.78
N ALA A 89 7.39 -9.93 6.92
CA ALA A 89 6.92 -11.13 6.25
C ALA A 89 7.90 -11.59 5.18
N LYS A 90 7.95 -12.90 4.97
CA LYS A 90 8.66 -13.49 3.83
C LYS A 90 7.75 -13.51 2.60
N ASP A 91 8.33 -13.53 1.41
CA ASP A 91 7.56 -13.78 0.18
C ASP A 91 6.84 -15.14 0.28
N GLY A 92 5.54 -15.14 -0.03
CA GLY A 92 4.67 -16.31 0.13
C GLY A 92 4.19 -16.58 1.56
N GLN A 93 4.57 -15.77 2.56
CA GLN A 93 4.08 -15.97 3.93
C GLN A 93 2.57 -15.73 4.03
N GLU A 94 1.89 -16.60 4.76
CA GLU A 94 0.43 -16.56 4.95
C GLU A 94 0.05 -16.04 6.33
N PHE A 95 -1.06 -15.27 6.38
CA PHE A 95 -1.67 -14.73 7.59
C PHE A 95 -3.16 -15.07 7.63
N LYS A 96 -3.60 -15.71 8.69
CA LYS A 96 -5.01 -16.04 8.90
C LYS A 96 -5.79 -14.88 9.51
N LEU A 97 -6.94 -14.55 8.92
CA LEU A 97 -7.90 -13.56 9.41
C LEU A 97 -9.30 -14.18 9.40
N GLY A 98 -9.74 -14.71 10.53
CA GLY A 98 -10.95 -15.53 10.56
C GLY A 98 -10.84 -16.68 9.57
N ASP A 99 -11.77 -16.77 8.62
CA ASP A 99 -11.77 -17.78 7.55
C ASP A 99 -10.91 -17.41 6.33
N LEU A 100 -10.37 -16.19 6.30
CA LEU A 100 -9.59 -15.67 5.18
C LEU A 100 -8.10 -15.93 5.38
N THR A 101 -7.36 -15.85 4.26
CA THR A 101 -5.91 -15.92 4.28
C THR A 101 -5.32 -14.81 3.43
N PHE A 102 -4.46 -13.99 4.02
CA PHE A 102 -3.59 -13.11 3.26
C PHE A 102 -2.30 -13.82 2.89
N VAL A 103 -1.84 -13.64 1.67
CA VAL A 103 -0.54 -14.15 1.17
C VAL A 103 0.32 -12.96 0.78
N THR A 104 1.53 -12.90 1.30
CA THR A 104 2.50 -11.85 0.96
C THR A 104 3.10 -12.13 -0.40
N LEU A 105 2.97 -11.21 -1.34
CA LEU A 105 3.68 -11.22 -2.62
C LEU A 105 4.68 -10.08 -2.62
N HIS A 106 5.97 -10.40 -2.58
CA HIS A 106 7.02 -9.39 -2.70
C HIS A 106 7.04 -8.85 -4.12
N THR A 107 6.75 -7.57 -4.28
CA THR A 107 6.60 -6.89 -5.57
C THR A 107 7.43 -5.59 -5.62
N PRO A 108 8.77 -5.69 -5.50
CA PRO A 108 9.65 -4.53 -5.49
C PRO A 108 9.65 -3.78 -6.83
N GLY A 109 10.04 -2.50 -6.77
CA GLY A 109 10.25 -1.66 -7.95
C GLY A 109 9.78 -0.22 -7.76
N HIS A 110 8.57 0.02 -7.24
CA HIS A 110 8.19 1.34 -6.72
C HIS A 110 9.07 1.68 -5.51
N THR A 111 9.11 0.80 -4.52
CA THR A 111 10.14 0.73 -3.48
C THR A 111 10.67 -0.70 -3.38
N MET A 112 11.78 -0.92 -2.67
CA MET A 112 12.35 -2.27 -2.57
C MET A 112 11.57 -3.18 -1.63
N GLU A 113 10.89 -2.63 -0.63
CA GLU A 113 10.00 -3.34 0.30
C GLU A 113 8.55 -3.45 -0.21
N SER A 114 8.22 -2.88 -1.37
CA SER A 114 6.86 -2.93 -1.94
C SER A 114 6.30 -4.33 -1.97
N THR A 115 5.08 -4.45 -1.50
CA THR A 115 4.40 -5.72 -1.29
C THR A 115 2.94 -5.63 -1.73
N THR A 116 2.49 -6.62 -2.46
CA THR A 116 1.09 -6.86 -2.75
C THR A 116 0.55 -7.93 -1.81
N PHE A 117 -0.57 -7.70 -1.15
CA PHE A 117 -1.23 -8.70 -0.32
C PHE A 117 -2.36 -9.37 -1.10
N LEU A 118 -2.21 -10.66 -1.37
CA LEU A 118 -3.24 -11.49 -2.01
C LEU A 118 -4.19 -12.03 -0.95
N LEU A 119 -5.48 -11.78 -1.09
CA LEU A 119 -6.53 -12.29 -0.22
C LEU A 119 -7.16 -13.53 -0.83
N ARG A 120 -7.17 -14.62 -0.06
CA ARG A 120 -7.92 -15.84 -0.34
C ARG A 120 -9.19 -15.92 0.50
N ASP A 121 -10.25 -16.37 -0.10
CA ASP A 121 -11.53 -16.60 0.56
C ASP A 121 -11.51 -17.83 1.50
N ALA A 122 -12.64 -18.11 2.14
CA ALA A 122 -12.79 -19.25 3.06
C ALA A 122 -12.60 -20.62 2.39
N GLN A 123 -12.70 -20.70 1.08
CA GLN A 123 -12.45 -21.90 0.27
C GLN A 123 -11.00 -21.99 -0.22
N GLY A 124 -10.16 -21.02 0.13
CA GLY A 124 -8.77 -20.92 -0.29
C GLY A 124 -8.58 -20.44 -1.73
N LYS A 125 -9.65 -19.89 -2.34
CA LYS A 125 -9.59 -19.33 -3.69
C LYS A 125 -9.09 -17.88 -3.64
N ASP A 126 -8.21 -17.54 -4.57
CA ASP A 126 -7.73 -16.19 -4.75
C ASP A 126 -8.90 -15.25 -5.12
N HIS A 127 -9.11 -14.18 -4.33
CA HIS A 127 -10.27 -13.30 -4.40
C HIS A 127 -9.91 -11.88 -4.78
N ALA A 128 -8.91 -11.30 -4.14
CA ALA A 128 -8.51 -9.91 -4.33
C ALA A 128 -7.01 -9.71 -4.11
N ILE A 129 -6.46 -8.64 -4.67
CA ILE A 129 -5.12 -8.13 -4.34
C ILE A 129 -5.20 -6.70 -3.83
N PHE A 130 -4.44 -6.40 -2.79
CA PHE A 130 -4.15 -5.05 -2.32
C PHE A 130 -2.74 -4.73 -2.81
N SER A 131 -2.70 -4.03 -3.94
CA SER A 131 -1.49 -3.93 -4.75
C SER A 131 -0.54 -2.81 -4.31
N GLY A 132 -0.93 -1.99 -3.34
CA GLY A 132 -0.14 -0.82 -2.98
C GLY A 132 0.11 0.06 -4.21
N ASP A 133 1.35 0.49 -4.34
CA ASP A 133 1.84 1.25 -5.49
C ASP A 133 2.57 0.37 -6.53
N THR A 134 2.44 -0.96 -6.42
CA THR A 134 2.93 -1.88 -7.47
C THR A 134 2.07 -1.79 -8.72
N LEU A 135 0.75 -1.77 -8.56
CA LEU A 135 -0.21 -1.70 -9.65
C LEU A 135 -1.36 -0.76 -9.28
N PHE A 136 -1.56 0.27 -10.10
CA PHE A 136 -2.74 1.12 -10.08
C PHE A 136 -3.72 0.71 -11.18
N LEU A 137 -4.89 1.32 -11.20
CA LEU A 137 -5.82 1.17 -12.31
C LEU A 137 -5.39 2.07 -13.47
N GLY A 138 -5.00 1.45 -14.57
CA GLY A 138 -4.49 2.12 -15.78
C GLY A 138 -3.02 2.51 -15.73
N ASP A 139 -2.33 2.34 -14.59
CA ASP A 139 -0.93 2.77 -14.40
C ASP A 139 -0.19 1.86 -13.39
N VAL A 140 1.05 2.24 -13.07
CA VAL A 140 1.88 1.65 -12.02
C VAL A 140 2.58 2.74 -11.21
N GLY A 141 3.06 2.40 -10.02
CA GLY A 141 3.83 3.32 -9.18
C GLY A 141 5.13 3.76 -9.84
N ARG A 142 5.47 5.03 -9.68
CA ARG A 142 6.70 5.62 -10.21
C ARG A 142 7.93 4.99 -9.56
N PRO A 143 8.98 4.65 -10.36
CA PRO A 143 10.16 3.92 -9.83
C PRO A 143 11.27 4.83 -9.29
N ASP A 144 11.14 6.15 -9.35
CA ASP A 144 12.24 7.07 -9.06
C ASP A 144 12.36 7.49 -7.58
N LEU A 145 11.36 7.17 -6.73
CA LEU A 145 11.34 7.64 -5.34
C LEU A 145 12.38 6.93 -4.44
N ALA A 146 12.65 5.65 -4.71
CA ALA A 146 13.52 4.83 -3.85
C ALA A 146 14.99 4.82 -4.26
N GLN A 147 15.42 5.53 -5.32
CA GLN A 147 16.77 5.47 -5.89
C GLN A 147 17.89 5.58 -4.85
N LYS A 148 17.82 6.60 -3.98
CA LYS A 148 18.84 6.83 -2.95
C LYS A 148 18.86 5.72 -1.88
N ALA A 149 17.69 5.28 -1.45
CA ALA A 149 17.55 4.24 -0.42
C ALA A 149 17.98 2.86 -0.93
N ALA A 150 17.71 2.58 -2.20
CA ALA A 150 18.06 1.32 -2.85
C ALA A 150 19.46 1.29 -3.44
N HIS A 151 20.14 2.43 -3.57
CA HIS A 151 21.40 2.56 -4.34
C HIS A 151 21.26 2.06 -5.77
N MET A 152 20.12 2.33 -6.41
CA MET A 152 19.74 1.91 -7.76
C MET A 152 19.33 3.11 -8.60
N THR A 153 19.42 2.98 -9.92
CA THR A 153 18.86 3.97 -10.84
C THR A 153 17.33 3.81 -10.95
N GLN A 154 16.64 4.79 -11.47
CA GLN A 154 15.20 4.65 -11.76
C GLN A 154 14.92 3.57 -12.81
N GLU A 155 15.85 3.35 -13.73
CA GLU A 155 15.76 2.33 -14.77
C GLU A 155 15.88 0.92 -14.16
N ASP A 156 16.79 0.73 -13.17
CA ASP A 156 16.93 -0.53 -12.43
C ASP A 156 15.64 -0.84 -11.64
N LEU A 157 15.09 0.17 -10.96
CA LEU A 157 13.85 0.04 -10.21
C LEU A 157 12.65 -0.23 -11.13
N ALA A 158 12.57 0.45 -12.28
CA ALA A 158 11.56 0.17 -13.30
C ALA A 158 11.66 -1.25 -13.84
N GLY A 159 12.88 -1.72 -14.11
CA GLY A 159 13.13 -3.11 -14.53
C GLY A 159 12.73 -4.13 -13.47
N THR A 160 12.94 -3.81 -12.19
CA THR A 160 12.50 -4.64 -11.05
C THR A 160 10.97 -4.67 -10.94
N LEU A 161 10.32 -3.51 -11.14
CA LEU A 161 8.85 -3.43 -11.17
C LEU A 161 8.25 -4.26 -12.31
N PHE A 162 8.86 -4.21 -13.50
CA PHE A 162 8.47 -5.06 -14.63
C PHE A 162 8.50 -6.53 -14.24
N ASP A 163 9.59 -7.00 -13.65
CA ASP A 163 9.73 -8.41 -13.22
C ASP A 163 8.66 -8.78 -12.17
N SER A 164 8.38 -7.90 -11.22
CA SER A 164 7.33 -8.07 -10.22
C SER A 164 5.94 -8.23 -10.88
N LEU A 165 5.60 -7.36 -11.81
CA LEU A 165 4.33 -7.43 -12.53
C LEU A 165 4.21 -8.72 -13.34
N ARG A 166 5.26 -9.12 -14.07
CA ARG A 166 5.27 -10.32 -14.93
C ARG A 166 5.23 -11.62 -14.14
N THR A 167 5.94 -11.68 -13.00
CA THR A 167 6.10 -12.94 -12.27
C THR A 167 5.09 -13.12 -11.12
N LYS A 168 4.57 -12.03 -10.54
CA LYS A 168 3.68 -12.09 -9.38
C LYS A 168 2.24 -11.70 -9.67
N ILE A 169 2.03 -10.71 -10.53
CA ILE A 169 0.68 -10.14 -10.76
C ILE A 169 0.02 -10.76 -11.99
N MET A 170 0.68 -10.77 -13.13
CA MET A 170 0.08 -11.29 -14.38
C MET A 170 -0.32 -12.76 -14.35
N PRO A 171 0.36 -13.67 -13.61
CA PRO A 171 -0.09 -15.06 -13.50
C PRO A 171 -1.39 -15.25 -12.72
N LEU A 172 -1.83 -14.26 -11.94
CA LEU A 172 -3.07 -14.35 -11.18
C LEU A 172 -4.30 -14.35 -12.09
N ALA A 173 -5.42 -14.92 -11.61
CA ALA A 173 -6.64 -15.07 -12.38
C ALA A 173 -7.29 -13.71 -12.71
N ASP A 174 -7.89 -13.60 -13.88
CA ASP A 174 -8.56 -12.38 -14.36
C ASP A 174 -9.74 -11.94 -13.50
N SER A 175 -10.35 -12.87 -12.75
CA SER A 175 -11.49 -12.59 -11.86
C SER A 175 -11.09 -11.90 -10.54
N ILE A 176 -9.80 -11.77 -10.25
CA ILE A 176 -9.32 -11.14 -9.03
C ILE A 176 -9.62 -9.64 -9.05
N THR A 177 -10.12 -9.13 -7.92
CA THR A 177 -10.33 -7.69 -7.72
C THR A 177 -9.02 -7.01 -7.33
N VAL A 178 -8.71 -5.89 -7.98
CA VAL A 178 -7.53 -5.04 -7.69
C VAL A 178 -7.95 -3.86 -6.82
N TYR A 179 -7.32 -3.74 -5.67
CA TYR A 179 -7.44 -2.65 -4.72
C TYR A 179 -6.10 -1.93 -4.59
N PRO A 180 -5.87 -0.82 -5.32
CA PRO A 180 -4.61 -0.07 -5.27
C PRO A 180 -4.54 0.88 -4.07
N ALA A 181 -3.34 1.30 -3.66
CA ALA A 181 -3.21 2.33 -2.61
C ALA A 181 -3.59 3.72 -3.11
N HIS A 182 -3.47 4.00 -4.42
CA HIS A 182 -3.80 5.31 -4.96
C HIS A 182 -4.65 5.24 -6.22
N GLY A 183 -5.38 6.36 -6.47
CA GLY A 183 -6.18 6.61 -7.65
C GLY A 183 -5.79 7.91 -8.34
N ALA A 184 -6.61 8.32 -9.30
CA ALA A 184 -6.38 9.52 -10.12
C ALA A 184 -6.20 10.78 -9.26
N GLY A 185 -5.09 11.50 -9.51
CA GLY A 185 -4.72 12.72 -8.78
C GLY A 185 -3.55 12.55 -7.79
N SER A 186 -3.15 11.31 -7.47
CA SER A 186 -1.95 11.08 -6.67
C SER A 186 -0.66 11.42 -7.44
N ALA A 187 0.35 11.92 -6.72
CA ALA A 187 1.69 12.16 -7.26
C ALA A 187 2.52 10.88 -7.44
N CYS A 188 1.99 9.72 -7.04
CA CYS A 188 2.67 8.42 -7.13
C CYS A 188 2.54 7.75 -8.50
N GLY A 189 1.68 8.26 -9.41
CA GLY A 189 1.52 7.76 -10.78
C GLY A 189 1.25 8.88 -11.77
N LYS A 190 1.09 8.54 -13.07
CA LYS A 190 0.92 9.51 -14.17
C LYS A 190 -0.49 9.51 -14.76
N ASN A 191 -0.99 8.33 -15.12
CA ASN A 191 -2.19 8.16 -15.96
C ASN A 191 -3.24 7.25 -15.32
N MET A 192 -3.44 7.36 -14.01
CA MET A 192 -4.40 6.54 -13.29
C MET A 192 -5.84 6.79 -13.74
N MET A 193 -6.63 5.73 -13.81
CA MET A 193 -8.07 5.77 -14.09
C MET A 193 -8.83 6.43 -12.92
N LYS A 194 -10.06 6.88 -13.19
CA LYS A 194 -10.93 7.49 -12.16
C LYS A 194 -11.55 6.46 -11.21
N GLU A 195 -11.70 5.23 -11.67
CA GLU A 195 -12.15 4.11 -10.87
C GLU A 195 -11.17 3.86 -9.74
N THR A 196 -11.66 3.37 -8.60
CA THR A 196 -10.83 3.04 -7.43
C THR A 196 -10.75 1.54 -7.19
N VAL A 197 -11.52 0.74 -7.93
CA VAL A 197 -11.55 -0.73 -7.87
C VAL A 197 -11.87 -1.28 -9.26
N ASP A 198 -11.17 -2.33 -9.69
CA ASP A 198 -11.44 -3.00 -10.96
C ASP A 198 -10.99 -4.48 -10.92
N SER A 199 -11.30 -5.25 -11.95
CA SER A 199 -10.80 -6.61 -12.11
C SER A 199 -9.39 -6.64 -12.72
N LEU A 200 -8.58 -7.62 -12.31
CA LEU A 200 -7.25 -7.79 -12.90
C LEU A 200 -7.33 -8.09 -14.40
N GLY A 201 -8.34 -8.84 -14.84
CA GLY A 201 -8.57 -9.14 -16.26
C GLY A 201 -8.85 -7.89 -17.09
N ASN A 202 -9.53 -6.90 -16.52
CA ASN A 202 -9.74 -5.60 -17.17
C ASN A 202 -8.43 -4.81 -17.22
N GLN A 203 -7.67 -4.82 -16.13
CA GLN A 203 -6.35 -4.17 -16.09
C GLN A 203 -5.36 -4.79 -17.07
N LYS A 204 -5.33 -6.10 -17.26
CA LYS A 204 -4.52 -6.77 -18.30
C LYS A 204 -4.85 -6.31 -19.73
N LYS A 205 -6.08 -5.83 -19.97
CA LYS A 205 -6.52 -5.30 -21.28
C LYS A 205 -6.28 -3.81 -21.43
N MET A 206 -6.45 -3.04 -20.37
CA MET A 206 -6.51 -1.56 -20.42
C MET A 206 -5.23 -0.88 -19.93
N ASN A 207 -4.50 -1.51 -19.00
CA ASN A 207 -3.30 -0.94 -18.42
C ASN A 207 -2.08 -1.19 -19.32
N TYR A 208 -1.44 -0.12 -19.78
CA TYR A 208 -0.27 -0.22 -20.66
C TYR A 208 0.84 -1.09 -20.06
N ALA A 209 1.05 -1.00 -18.75
CA ALA A 209 2.12 -1.70 -18.04
C ALA A 209 1.93 -3.23 -18.00
N LEU A 210 0.69 -3.72 -18.20
CA LEU A 210 0.35 -5.14 -18.21
C LEU A 210 0.22 -5.72 -19.64
N ARG A 211 0.51 -4.95 -20.69
CA ARG A 211 0.52 -5.46 -22.05
C ARG A 211 1.49 -6.62 -22.19
N ALA A 212 1.00 -7.74 -22.70
CA ALA A 212 1.78 -8.98 -22.83
C ALA A 212 2.92 -8.87 -23.87
N ASP A 213 2.76 -7.99 -24.87
CA ASP A 213 3.72 -7.74 -25.96
C ASP A 213 4.77 -6.68 -25.63
N MET A 214 4.66 -5.99 -24.47
CA MET A 214 5.62 -4.97 -24.04
C MET A 214 6.91 -5.59 -23.55
N THR A 215 8.04 -5.22 -24.14
CA THR A 215 9.37 -5.64 -23.66
C THR A 215 9.74 -4.89 -22.38
N LYS A 216 10.75 -5.39 -21.68
CA LYS A 216 11.27 -4.74 -20.45
C LYS A 216 11.85 -3.36 -20.75
N GLU A 217 12.54 -3.21 -21.86
CA GLU A 217 13.13 -1.95 -22.33
C GLU A 217 12.06 -0.91 -22.67
N GLU A 218 11.00 -1.32 -23.35
CA GLU A 218 9.84 -0.46 -23.65
C GLU A 218 9.13 -0.02 -22.35
N PHE A 219 8.93 -0.94 -21.42
CA PHE A 219 8.34 -0.64 -20.11
C PHE A 219 9.18 0.37 -19.33
N ILE A 220 10.50 0.16 -19.23
CA ILE A 220 11.41 1.06 -18.53
C ILE A 220 11.30 2.46 -19.13
N LYS A 221 11.38 2.57 -20.45
CA LYS A 221 11.27 3.86 -21.14
C LYS A 221 9.92 4.54 -20.83
N GLU A 222 8.81 3.82 -20.96
CA GLU A 222 7.47 4.36 -20.76
C GLU A 222 7.24 4.83 -19.32
N VAL A 223 7.64 4.03 -18.33
CA VAL A 223 7.35 4.36 -16.90
C VAL A 223 8.25 5.47 -16.36
N THR A 224 9.47 5.64 -16.92
CA THR A 224 10.42 6.68 -16.50
C THR A 224 10.27 7.99 -17.27
N ASP A 225 9.57 7.99 -18.41
CA ASP A 225 9.38 9.19 -19.21
C ASP A 225 8.39 10.17 -18.56
N GLY A 226 8.70 11.46 -18.60
CA GLY A 226 7.81 12.55 -18.16
C GLY A 226 7.53 12.58 -16.65
N LEU A 227 8.32 11.93 -15.80
CA LEU A 227 8.15 11.99 -14.35
C LEU A 227 8.42 13.41 -13.83
N MET A 228 7.41 14.00 -13.19
CA MET A 228 7.57 15.29 -12.51
C MET A 228 8.40 15.12 -11.22
N PRO A 229 9.20 16.13 -10.84
CA PRO A 229 9.92 16.08 -9.56
C PRO A 229 8.98 15.75 -8.39
N PRO A 230 9.37 14.86 -7.47
CA PRO A 230 8.52 14.52 -6.34
C PRO A 230 8.36 15.72 -5.38
N PRO A 231 7.23 15.80 -4.66
CA PRO A 231 7.02 16.82 -3.64
C PRO A 231 8.14 16.82 -2.59
N LYS A 232 8.54 18.01 -2.13
CA LYS A 232 9.67 18.17 -1.20
C LYS A 232 9.49 17.48 0.15
N TYR A 233 8.24 17.22 0.57
CA TYR A 233 7.92 16.57 1.85
C TYR A 233 8.01 15.04 1.80
N PHE A 234 8.06 14.41 0.62
CA PHE A 234 8.12 12.96 0.46
C PHE A 234 9.21 12.28 1.31
N PRO A 235 10.47 12.74 1.30
CA PRO A 235 11.52 12.11 2.11
C PRO A 235 11.24 12.18 3.62
N LEU A 236 10.56 13.23 4.09
CA LEU A 236 10.19 13.36 5.49
C LEU A 236 9.11 12.35 5.89
N ASN A 237 8.07 12.19 5.08
CA ASN A 237 7.03 11.21 5.33
C ASN A 237 7.58 9.78 5.33
N VAL A 238 8.40 9.41 4.34
CA VAL A 238 9.08 8.10 4.30
C VAL A 238 9.88 7.87 5.58
N LYS A 239 10.63 8.88 6.04
CA LYS A 239 11.38 8.80 7.29
C LYS A 239 10.46 8.54 8.47
N MET A 240 9.36 9.29 8.60
CA MET A 240 8.38 9.12 9.68
C MET A 240 7.72 7.74 9.63
N ASN A 241 7.34 7.26 8.45
CA ASN A 241 6.74 5.94 8.28
C ASN A 241 7.70 4.79 8.60
N LYS A 242 9.00 5.00 8.42
CA LYS A 242 10.06 4.03 8.71
C LYS A 242 10.58 4.08 10.14
N GLU A 243 10.75 5.28 10.69
CA GLU A 243 11.40 5.47 11.99
C GLU A 243 10.40 5.64 13.15
N GLY A 244 9.12 5.78 12.82
CA GLY A 244 8.07 6.11 13.76
C GLY A 244 7.89 7.62 13.92
N TYR A 245 6.86 8.00 14.65
CA TYR A 245 6.43 9.37 14.78
C TYR A 245 5.72 9.59 16.12
N GLU A 246 5.60 10.84 16.51
CA GLU A 246 4.84 11.23 17.68
C GLU A 246 3.34 11.05 17.44
N ASP A 247 2.59 10.70 18.47
CA ASP A 247 1.15 10.51 18.46
C ASP A 247 0.43 11.74 17.87
N PHE A 248 -0.56 11.50 16.99
CA PHE A 248 -1.26 12.58 16.29
C PHE A 248 -1.96 13.54 17.25
N ASP A 249 -2.63 13.03 18.28
CA ASP A 249 -3.36 13.84 19.26
C ASP A 249 -2.43 14.75 20.04
N LYS A 250 -1.23 14.26 20.40
CA LYS A 250 -0.20 15.07 21.08
C LYS A 250 0.32 16.20 20.18
N VAL A 251 0.50 15.93 18.89
CA VAL A 251 0.91 16.95 17.92
C VAL A 251 -0.18 18.00 17.76
N LEU A 252 -1.43 17.55 17.69
CA LEU A 252 -2.60 18.41 17.56
C LEU A 252 -2.77 19.30 18.79
N GLU A 253 -2.75 18.73 20.00
CA GLU A 253 -2.83 19.46 21.26
C GLU A 253 -1.74 20.56 21.38
N ARG A 254 -0.53 20.26 20.95
CA ARG A 254 0.58 21.20 20.95
C ARG A 254 0.39 22.32 19.92
N GLY A 255 -0.15 21.97 18.73
CA GLY A 255 -0.42 22.93 17.66
C GLY A 255 -1.58 23.90 17.94
N ILE A 256 -2.52 23.51 18.83
CA ILE A 256 -3.67 24.34 19.21
C ILE A 256 -3.31 25.31 20.35
N LYS A 257 -2.27 25.04 21.13
CA LYS A 257 -1.84 25.96 22.22
C LYS A 257 -1.31 27.26 21.64
N PRO A 258 -1.96 28.44 21.94
CA PRO A 258 -1.44 29.70 21.46
C PRO A 258 -0.05 29.94 22.09
N LEU A 259 0.89 30.41 21.28
CA LEU A 259 2.16 30.91 21.79
C LEU A 259 1.88 32.14 22.64
N SER A 260 2.42 32.18 23.86
CA SER A 260 2.38 33.44 24.67
C SER A 260 3.10 34.52 23.89
N PRO A 261 2.54 35.73 23.75
CA PRO A 261 3.33 36.85 23.26
C PRO A 261 4.51 37.08 24.24
N GLU A 262 5.73 37.10 23.74
CA GLU A 262 6.90 37.57 24.46
C GLU A 262 6.83 39.07 24.63
#